data_3e5681298e0fa2916f0bd9bb09e2cce8
#
_entry.id   3e5681298e0fa2916f0bd9bb09e2cce8
#
_cell.length_a   1.000
_cell.length_b   1.000
_cell.length_c   1.000
_cell.angle_alpha   90.00
_cell.angle_beta   90.00
_cell.angle_gamma   90.00
#
_symmetry.space_group_name_H-M   'P 1'
#
loop_
_entity.id
_entity.type
_entity.pdbx_description
1 polymer ?
#
loop_
_entity_poly.entity_id
_entity_poly.type
_entity_poly.pdbx_seq_one_letter_code
_entity_poly.pdbx_strand_id
1 'polypeptide(L)'
;MTRPSIIVAGAGIIGASIAFNLAQKGYAVTLIDRTAPASGASFGNAGGIVNNSCVPTSTPGIVFDVAKMLTRPHSPFSLRPRYLLKALPWLIEFLNQSRQHRVDQNADQLHALTLHAAADWLK
;
A
#
# COMPACT_ATOMS: atom_id res chain seq x y z
N MET A 1 7.49 38.78 -5.49
CA MET A 1 6.58 37.91 -4.71
C MET A 1 7.40 36.78 -4.12
N THR A 2 7.46 36.65 -2.81
CA THR A 2 8.16 35.53 -2.13
C THR A 2 7.39 34.24 -2.36
N ARG A 3 8.09 33.20 -2.88
CA ARG A 3 7.48 31.86 -3.04
C ARG A 3 7.20 31.27 -1.66
N PRO A 4 6.00 30.73 -1.39
CA PRO A 4 5.74 30.02 -0.15
C PRO A 4 6.73 28.86 0.02
N SER A 5 7.32 28.71 1.22
CA SER A 5 8.27 27.64 1.51
C SER A 5 7.58 26.46 2.20
N ILE A 6 7.93 25.24 1.80
CA ILE A 6 7.39 23.99 2.34
C ILE A 6 8.55 23.05 2.67
N ILE A 7 8.47 22.41 3.83
CA ILE A 7 9.40 21.36 4.21
C ILE A 7 8.67 20.00 4.08
N VAL A 8 9.29 19.07 3.34
CA VAL A 8 8.83 17.69 3.23
C VAL A 8 9.79 16.80 4.02
N ALA A 9 9.28 16.12 5.03
CA ALA A 9 10.05 15.20 5.85
C ALA A 9 9.92 13.75 5.33
N GLY A 10 11.06 13.15 4.99
CA GLY A 10 11.17 11.82 4.39
C GLY A 10 11.50 11.87 2.91
N ALA A 11 12.70 11.42 2.52
CA ALA A 11 13.19 11.39 1.14
C ALA A 11 13.08 9.99 0.50
N GLY A 12 12.08 9.20 0.89
CA GLY A 12 11.65 8.00 0.16
C GLY A 12 10.82 8.38 -1.08
N ILE A 13 10.29 7.38 -1.79
CA ILE A 13 9.54 7.58 -3.03
C ILE A 13 8.34 8.54 -2.84
N ILE A 14 7.63 8.44 -1.73
CA ILE A 14 6.46 9.28 -1.45
C ILE A 14 6.89 10.74 -1.25
N GLY A 15 7.86 10.99 -0.37
CA GLY A 15 8.31 12.35 -0.09
C GLY A 15 8.97 13.02 -1.29
N ALA A 16 9.75 12.27 -2.07
CA ALA A 16 10.33 12.76 -3.31
C ALA A 16 9.26 13.16 -4.34
N SER A 17 8.22 12.33 -4.51
CA SER A 17 7.10 12.63 -5.41
C SER A 17 6.30 13.86 -4.96
N ILE A 18 6.03 13.99 -3.66
CA ILE A 18 5.36 15.17 -3.10
C ILE A 18 6.20 16.42 -3.33
N ALA A 19 7.51 16.36 -3.00
CA ALA A 19 8.42 17.49 -3.18
C ALA A 19 8.51 17.93 -4.64
N PHE A 20 8.59 16.99 -5.56
CA PHE A 20 8.61 17.25 -7.00
C PHE A 20 7.33 17.97 -7.45
N ASN A 21 6.16 17.45 -7.12
CA ASN A 21 4.88 18.05 -7.51
C ASN A 21 4.68 19.44 -6.90
N LEU A 22 5.11 19.67 -5.66
CA LEU A 22 5.05 20.99 -5.03
C LEU A 22 6.00 21.98 -5.70
N ALA A 23 7.22 21.54 -6.06
CA ALA A 23 8.17 22.38 -6.77
C ALA A 23 7.63 22.79 -8.16
N GLN A 24 7.00 21.87 -8.89
CA GLN A 24 6.33 22.19 -10.17
C GLN A 24 5.20 23.22 -10.00
N LYS A 25 4.51 23.22 -8.86
CA LYS A 25 3.49 24.23 -8.54
C LYS A 25 4.06 25.57 -8.06
N GLY A 26 5.38 25.73 -8.08
CA GLY A 26 6.06 26.98 -7.78
C GLY A 26 6.39 27.22 -6.30
N TYR A 27 6.24 26.22 -5.44
CA TYR A 27 6.67 26.31 -4.04
C TYR A 27 8.19 26.21 -3.92
N ALA A 28 8.77 26.87 -2.90
CA ALA A 28 10.15 26.65 -2.48
C ALA A 28 10.19 25.43 -1.56
N VAL A 29 10.60 24.27 -2.06
CA VAL A 29 10.54 23.00 -1.33
C VAL A 29 11.89 22.61 -0.76
N THR A 30 11.93 22.27 0.53
CA THR A 30 13.08 21.66 1.20
C THR A 30 12.72 20.23 1.58
N LEU A 31 13.42 19.25 1.00
CA LEU A 31 13.26 17.83 1.32
C LEU A 31 14.31 17.43 2.36
N ILE A 32 13.89 16.88 3.49
CA ILE A 32 14.78 16.46 4.58
C ILE A 32 14.59 14.98 4.89
N ASP A 33 15.71 14.29 5.20
CA ASP A 33 15.70 12.90 5.67
C ASP A 33 16.83 12.70 6.68
N ARG A 34 16.76 11.65 7.48
CA ARG A 34 17.82 11.23 8.41
C ARG A 34 18.99 10.58 7.69
N THR A 35 18.76 10.04 6.51
CA THR A 35 19.71 9.26 5.70
C THR A 35 19.70 9.76 4.26
N ALA A 36 20.57 9.22 3.43
CA ALA A 36 20.60 9.54 2.01
C ALA A 36 19.23 9.27 1.34
N PRO A 37 18.82 10.07 0.35
CA PRO A 37 17.56 9.86 -0.37
C PRO A 37 17.42 8.42 -0.89
N ALA A 38 16.22 7.86 -0.77
CA ALA A 38 15.86 6.50 -1.19
C ALA A 38 16.63 5.35 -0.50
N SER A 39 17.44 5.62 0.52
CA SER A 39 18.22 4.58 1.22
C SER A 39 17.42 3.73 2.21
N GLY A 40 16.15 4.09 2.47
CA GLY A 40 15.23 3.37 3.36
C GLY A 40 14.39 2.31 2.63
N ALA A 41 13.12 2.19 3.01
CA ALA A 41 12.18 1.20 2.47
C ALA A 41 11.93 1.29 0.95
N SER A 42 12.27 2.41 0.33
CA SER A 42 12.17 2.58 -1.13
C SER A 42 13.33 1.92 -1.89
N PHE A 43 14.44 1.59 -1.21
CA PHE A 43 15.59 0.94 -1.84
C PHE A 43 15.27 -0.52 -2.17
N GLY A 44 15.63 -0.94 -3.38
CA GLY A 44 15.40 -2.32 -3.83
C GLY A 44 13.94 -2.69 -4.09
N ASN A 45 13.03 -1.70 -4.12
CA ASN A 45 11.65 -1.93 -4.50
C ASN A 45 11.55 -2.36 -5.97
N ALA A 46 10.56 -3.19 -6.30
CA ALA A 46 10.34 -3.70 -7.65
C ALA A 46 9.99 -2.62 -8.69
N GLY A 47 9.68 -1.39 -8.26
CA GLY A 47 9.37 -0.27 -9.15
C GLY A 47 8.06 -0.42 -9.92
N GLY A 48 7.16 -1.29 -9.48
CA GLY A 48 5.87 -1.51 -10.13
C GLY A 48 4.91 -0.35 -9.89
N ILE A 49 4.38 0.23 -10.97
CA ILE A 49 3.28 1.19 -10.93
C ILE A 49 2.01 0.43 -11.28
N VAL A 50 1.12 0.29 -10.33
CA VAL A 50 -0.09 -0.51 -10.48
C VAL A 50 -1.31 0.34 -10.17
N ASN A 51 -2.17 0.53 -11.17
CA ASN A 51 -3.43 1.25 -11.02
C ASN A 51 -4.67 0.34 -10.96
N ASN A 52 -4.52 -0.96 -11.28
CA ASN A 52 -5.64 -1.91 -11.35
C ASN A 52 -5.65 -2.94 -10.21
N SER A 53 -4.69 -2.92 -9.28
CA SER A 53 -4.64 -3.84 -8.15
C SER A 53 -5.43 -3.30 -6.96
N CYS A 54 -6.72 -3.05 -7.18
CA CYS A 54 -7.62 -2.48 -6.19
C CYS A 54 -8.50 -3.52 -5.46
N VAL A 55 -8.46 -4.79 -5.87
CA VAL A 55 -9.23 -5.84 -5.18
C VAL A 55 -8.51 -6.26 -3.92
N PRO A 56 -9.13 -6.15 -2.73
CA PRO A 56 -8.56 -6.61 -1.48
C PRO A 56 -8.29 -8.13 -1.49
N THR A 57 -7.26 -8.57 -0.77
CA THR A 57 -6.96 -10.01 -0.60
C THR A 57 -8.02 -10.76 0.20
N SER A 58 -8.79 -10.04 1.02
CA SER A 58 -9.91 -10.58 1.80
C SER A 58 -11.15 -10.73 0.92
N THR A 59 -11.16 -11.70 0.01
CA THR A 59 -12.31 -11.99 -0.87
C THR A 59 -13.27 -13.00 -0.25
N PRO A 60 -14.56 -13.05 -0.67
CA PRO A 60 -15.47 -14.12 -0.28
C PRO A 60 -14.90 -15.49 -0.63
N GLY A 61 -14.97 -16.43 0.32
CA GLY A 61 -14.39 -17.76 0.12
C GLY A 61 -12.94 -17.93 0.56
N ILE A 62 -12.26 -16.87 0.99
CA ILE A 62 -10.85 -16.91 1.42
C ILE A 62 -10.56 -18.01 2.46
N VAL A 63 -11.54 -18.31 3.33
CA VAL A 63 -11.39 -19.38 4.33
C VAL A 63 -11.19 -20.73 3.68
N PHE A 64 -11.93 -21.04 2.60
CA PHE A 64 -11.80 -22.29 1.86
C PHE A 64 -10.47 -22.35 1.11
N ASP A 65 -10.04 -21.22 0.55
CA ASP A 65 -8.74 -21.13 -0.12
C ASP A 65 -7.58 -21.33 0.85
N VAL A 66 -7.64 -20.70 2.02
CA VAL A 66 -6.64 -20.90 3.08
C VAL A 66 -6.62 -22.35 3.56
N ALA A 67 -7.79 -22.97 3.81
CA ALA A 67 -7.87 -24.37 4.21
C ALA A 67 -7.25 -25.29 3.14
N LYS A 68 -7.55 -25.04 1.86
CA LYS A 68 -6.97 -25.78 0.74
C LYS A 68 -5.46 -25.57 0.61
N MET A 69 -4.96 -24.35 0.89
CA MET A 69 -3.52 -24.07 0.90
C MET A 69 -2.81 -24.83 2.03
N LEU A 70 -3.39 -24.89 3.21
CA LEU A 70 -2.80 -25.58 4.38
C LEU A 70 -2.64 -27.08 4.17
N THR A 71 -3.45 -27.69 3.30
CA THR A 71 -3.39 -29.13 2.99
C THR A 71 -2.40 -29.48 1.87
N ARG A 72 -1.84 -28.48 1.18
CA ARG A 72 -0.89 -28.70 0.07
C ARG A 72 0.55 -28.83 0.57
N PRO A 73 1.32 -29.82 0.12
CA PRO A 73 2.76 -29.87 0.34
C PRO A 73 3.42 -28.64 -0.34
N HIS A 74 4.36 -28.03 0.34
CA HIS A 74 5.05 -26.79 -0.11
C HIS A 74 4.15 -25.55 -0.21
N SER A 75 3.09 -25.48 0.61
CA SER A 75 2.28 -24.27 0.71
C SER A 75 3.12 -23.08 1.20
N PRO A 76 3.00 -21.89 0.57
CA PRO A 76 3.61 -20.67 1.09
C PRO A 76 2.95 -20.21 2.40
N PHE A 77 1.80 -20.78 2.75
CA PHE A 77 1.04 -20.44 3.93
C PHE A 77 1.35 -21.39 5.08
N SER A 78 1.85 -20.85 6.18
CA SER A 78 2.18 -21.60 7.39
C SER A 78 1.47 -20.98 8.59
N LEU A 79 0.66 -21.77 9.27
CA LEU A 79 -0.08 -21.36 10.47
C LEU A 79 0.62 -21.89 11.73
N ARG A 80 1.04 -21.00 12.61
CA ARG A 80 1.58 -21.39 13.94
C ARG A 80 0.44 -21.43 14.97
N PRO A 81 0.04 -22.61 15.48
CA PRO A 81 -1.11 -22.71 16.38
C PRO A 81 -1.00 -21.82 17.62
N ARG A 82 0.22 -21.66 18.15
CA ARG A 82 0.48 -20.83 19.33
C ARG A 82 0.20 -19.33 19.10
N TYR A 83 0.25 -18.87 17.84
CA TYR A 83 -0.02 -17.47 17.49
C TYR A 83 -1.49 -17.22 17.15
N LEU A 84 -2.24 -18.28 16.85
CA LEU A 84 -3.62 -18.19 16.40
C LEU A 84 -4.52 -17.45 17.40
N LEU A 85 -4.37 -17.72 18.70
CA LEU A 85 -5.15 -17.06 19.75
C LEU A 85 -4.88 -15.55 19.80
N LYS A 86 -3.63 -15.13 19.55
CA LYS A 86 -3.27 -13.70 19.52
C LYS A 86 -3.78 -13.02 18.25
N ALA A 87 -3.85 -13.74 17.15
CA ALA A 87 -4.32 -13.24 15.87
C ALA A 87 -5.86 -13.24 15.75
N LEU A 88 -6.57 -13.87 16.67
CA LEU A 88 -8.02 -14.08 16.58
C LEU A 88 -8.82 -12.77 16.37
N PRO A 89 -8.59 -11.68 17.10
CA PRO A 89 -9.33 -10.43 16.87
C PRO A 89 -9.12 -9.89 15.45
N TRP A 90 -7.89 -9.94 14.94
CA TRP A 90 -7.56 -9.54 13.57
C TRP A 90 -8.23 -10.47 12.54
N LEU A 91 -8.22 -11.78 12.80
CA LEU A 91 -8.85 -12.76 11.90
C LEU A 91 -10.36 -12.54 11.78
N ILE A 92 -11.02 -12.23 12.89
CA ILE A 92 -12.46 -11.93 12.90
C ILE A 92 -12.74 -10.70 12.02
N GLU A 93 -11.95 -9.64 12.18
CA GLU A 93 -12.12 -8.43 11.38
C GLU A 93 -11.80 -8.69 9.90
N PHE A 94 -10.73 -9.42 9.60
CA PHE A 94 -10.38 -9.85 8.25
C PHE A 94 -11.55 -10.61 7.57
N LEU A 95 -12.20 -11.53 8.28
CA LEU A 95 -13.36 -12.26 7.77
C LEU A 95 -14.60 -11.36 7.60
N ASN A 96 -14.79 -10.39 8.48
CA ASN A 96 -15.85 -9.39 8.32
C ASN A 96 -15.65 -8.55 7.06
N GLN A 97 -14.39 -8.19 6.75
CA GLN A 97 -14.04 -7.44 5.55
C GLN A 97 -14.10 -8.30 4.27
N SER A 98 -14.16 -9.63 4.38
CA SER A 98 -14.29 -10.55 3.24
C SER A 98 -15.73 -10.65 2.68
N ARG A 99 -16.70 -9.96 3.27
CA ARG A 99 -18.08 -9.93 2.76
C ARG A 99 -18.13 -9.15 1.44
N GLN A 100 -18.86 -9.65 0.45
CA GLN A 100 -18.89 -9.08 -0.90
C GLN A 100 -19.06 -7.56 -0.93
N HIS A 101 -20.08 -7.04 -0.23
CA HIS A 101 -20.33 -5.59 -0.19
C HIS A 101 -19.17 -4.75 0.38
N ARG A 102 -18.39 -5.32 1.32
CA ARG A 102 -17.19 -4.68 1.87
C ARG A 102 -16.03 -4.73 0.90
N VAL A 103 -15.87 -5.85 0.21
CA VAL A 103 -14.85 -6.02 -0.84
C VAL A 103 -15.08 -5.01 -1.95
N ASP A 104 -16.31 -4.89 -2.44
CA ASP A 104 -16.69 -3.94 -3.49
C ASP A 104 -16.43 -2.49 -3.04
N GLN A 105 -16.89 -2.12 -1.86
CA GLN A 105 -16.67 -0.79 -1.29
C GLN A 105 -15.18 -0.46 -1.13
N ASN A 106 -14.38 -1.38 -0.61
CA ASN A 106 -12.94 -1.20 -0.44
C ASN A 106 -12.22 -1.14 -1.79
N ALA A 107 -12.65 -1.93 -2.77
CA ALA A 107 -12.12 -1.92 -4.13
C ALA A 107 -12.37 -0.57 -4.81
N ASP A 108 -13.57 -0.02 -4.70
CA ASP A 108 -13.92 1.29 -5.25
C ASP A 108 -13.09 2.41 -4.64
N GLN A 109 -12.88 2.39 -3.32
CA GLN A 109 -12.06 3.37 -2.63
C GLN A 109 -10.59 3.27 -3.04
N LEU A 110 -10.03 2.06 -3.13
CA LEU A 110 -8.66 1.84 -3.60
C LEU A 110 -8.50 2.23 -5.06
N HIS A 111 -9.49 1.92 -5.91
CA HIS A 111 -9.49 2.32 -7.30
C HIS A 111 -9.48 3.85 -7.45
N ALA A 112 -10.30 4.57 -6.68
CA ALA A 112 -10.32 6.02 -6.69
C ALA A 112 -8.96 6.65 -6.31
N LEU A 113 -8.21 6.03 -5.38
CA LEU A 113 -6.87 6.46 -5.01
C LEU A 113 -5.81 6.19 -6.10
N THR A 114 -5.95 5.07 -6.83
CA THR A 114 -4.93 4.63 -7.78
C THR A 114 -5.25 5.01 -9.23
N LEU A 115 -6.43 5.55 -9.49
CA LEU A 115 -6.95 5.84 -10.84
C LEU A 115 -5.98 6.65 -11.70
N HIS A 116 -5.30 7.63 -11.12
CA HIS A 116 -4.38 8.52 -11.80
C HIS A 116 -2.91 8.13 -11.66
N ALA A 117 -2.59 7.04 -10.93
CA ALA A 117 -1.22 6.71 -10.58
C ALA A 117 -0.29 6.60 -11.80
N ALA A 118 -0.68 5.87 -12.85
CA ALA A 118 0.15 5.73 -14.05
C ALA A 118 0.31 7.07 -14.79
N ALA A 119 -0.75 7.86 -14.93
CA ALA A 119 -0.71 9.14 -15.61
C ALA A 119 0.15 10.18 -14.87
N ASP A 120 0.15 10.13 -13.54
CA ASP A 120 0.94 11.05 -12.71
C ASP A 120 2.43 10.70 -12.69
N TRP A 121 2.77 9.42 -12.92
CA TRP A 121 4.17 8.99 -13.05
C TRP A 121 4.79 9.22 -14.43
N LEU A 122 3.98 9.40 -15.47
CA LEU A 122 4.43 9.61 -16.85
C LEU A 122 4.57 11.10 -17.21
N LYS A 123 4.29 12.01 -16.29
CA LYS A 123 4.50 13.46 -16.42
C LYS A 123 5.92 13.85 -16.07
#